data_636a1bf54eaea16239f96c2edc8aec8d
#
_entry.id   636a1bf54eaea16239f96c2edc8aec8d
#
_cell.length_a   1.000
_cell.length_b   1.000
_cell.length_c   1.000
_cell.angle_alpha   90.00
_cell.angle_beta   90.00
_cell.angle_gamma   90.00
#
_symmetry.space_group_name_H-M   'P 1'
#
loop_
_entity.id
_entity.type
_entity.pdbx_description
1 polymer ?
#
loop_
_entity_poly.entity_id
_entity_poly.type
_entity_poly.pdbx_seq_one_letter_code
_entity_poly.pdbx_strand_id
1 'polypeptide(L)'
;MSEVSRWNDAAFEYSEIDRIRDVLVGRSITNTLSRGSDLDRVLSFVLDDGTVLNAHAADGGCACSNGCFTVEPGNTVRGTILNVEIEERATEWSDEEGKVVEPGSVSDGSATIRLFVYTDLGQQTLVTSEGSDNGYYGWGFWLSVDKAVTA
;
A
#
# COMPACT_ATOMS: atom_id res chain seq x y z
N MET A 1 3.76 27.26 -0.51
CA MET A 1 3.86 26.11 -0.79
C MET A 1 4.70 25.30 -0.09
N SER A 2 4.36 24.44 0.49
CA SER A 2 5.16 23.87 1.30
C SER A 2 5.50 22.54 0.92
N GLU A 3 6.53 22.47 0.21
CA GLU A 3 7.13 21.24 -0.15
C GLU A 3 7.52 20.50 1.06
N VAL A 4 7.87 21.18 2.11
CA VAL A 4 8.35 20.54 3.32
C VAL A 4 7.27 19.74 4.03
N SER A 5 6.08 20.26 4.06
CA SER A 5 5.02 19.57 4.77
C SER A 5 4.57 18.30 4.05
N ARG A 6 4.88 18.19 2.78
CA ARG A 6 4.53 17.01 2.01
C ARG A 6 5.10 15.74 2.60
N TRP A 7 6.30 15.81 3.16
CA TRP A 7 6.93 14.65 3.74
C TRP A 7 6.18 14.10 4.94
N ASN A 8 5.62 14.95 5.76
CA ASN A 8 4.93 14.53 6.96
C ASN A 8 3.47 14.20 6.71
N ASP A 9 2.85 14.97 5.84
CA ASP A 9 1.42 14.84 5.63
C ASP A 9 1.06 13.77 4.62
N ALA A 10 1.99 13.43 3.75
CA ALA A 10 1.70 12.52 2.66
C ALA A 10 1.97 11.06 2.97
N ALA A 11 2.74 10.76 4.01
CA ALA A 11 3.11 9.38 4.33
C ALA A 11 2.17 8.76 5.36
N PHE A 12 1.74 7.53 5.13
CA PHE A 12 0.87 6.83 6.06
C PHE A 12 0.98 5.33 5.86
N GLU A 13 0.44 4.57 6.81
CA GLU A 13 0.54 3.13 6.78
C GLU A 13 -0.57 2.50 5.95
N TYR A 14 -0.30 1.32 5.40
CA TYR A 14 -1.26 0.60 4.56
C TYR A 14 -2.58 0.34 5.28
N SER A 15 -2.57 0.28 6.60
CA SER A 15 -3.76 -0.03 7.38
C SER A 15 -4.70 1.17 7.56
N GLU A 16 -4.28 2.35 7.15
CA GLU A 16 -5.10 3.55 7.29
C GLU A 16 -6.08 3.64 6.12
N ILE A 17 -7.05 2.77 6.12
CA ILE A 17 -7.99 2.60 4.99
C ILE A 17 -8.77 3.88 4.67
N ASP A 18 -9.10 4.68 5.66
CA ASP A 18 -9.87 5.90 5.42
C ASP A 18 -9.04 6.91 4.61
N ARG A 19 -7.75 6.97 4.85
CA ARG A 19 -6.87 7.85 4.09
C ARG A 19 -6.74 7.38 2.64
N ILE A 20 -6.70 6.07 2.45
CA ILE A 20 -6.64 5.51 1.10
C ILE A 20 -7.93 5.81 0.35
N ARG A 21 -9.06 5.66 1.03
CA ARG A 21 -10.36 5.98 0.43
C ARG A 21 -10.45 7.44 0.02
N ASP A 22 -9.95 8.33 0.87
CA ASP A 22 -10.00 9.76 0.59
C ASP A 22 -9.24 10.11 -0.70
N VAL A 23 -8.20 9.37 -1.00
CA VAL A 23 -7.39 9.61 -2.19
C VAL A 23 -8.02 8.99 -3.43
N LEU A 24 -8.54 7.76 -3.30
CA LEU A 24 -8.92 6.96 -4.45
C LEU A 24 -10.39 6.99 -4.84
N VAL A 25 -11.30 7.11 -3.89
CA VAL A 25 -12.74 7.00 -4.20
C VAL A 25 -13.18 8.18 -5.07
N GLY A 26 -13.88 7.86 -6.13
CA GLY A 26 -14.33 8.85 -7.11
C GLY A 26 -13.32 9.10 -8.22
N ARG A 27 -12.14 8.48 -8.16
CA ARG A 27 -11.09 8.69 -9.14
C ARG A 27 -10.91 7.46 -10.02
N SER A 28 -10.26 7.64 -11.15
CA SER A 28 -9.81 6.53 -11.97
C SER A 28 -8.30 6.63 -12.12
N ILE A 29 -7.66 5.50 -12.33
CA ILE A 29 -6.21 5.43 -12.48
C ILE A 29 -5.88 5.58 -13.96
N THR A 30 -5.10 6.60 -14.28
CA THR A 30 -4.74 6.87 -15.68
C THR A 30 -3.40 6.26 -16.06
N ASN A 31 -2.55 5.98 -15.09
CA ASN A 31 -1.24 5.38 -15.37
C ASN A 31 -0.70 4.73 -14.11
N THR A 32 0.10 3.70 -14.28
CA THR A 32 0.77 3.02 -13.17
C THR A 32 2.25 2.91 -13.54
N LEU A 33 3.11 3.34 -12.63
CA LEU A 33 4.55 3.31 -12.82
C LEU A 33 5.17 2.46 -11.72
N SER A 34 6.22 1.71 -12.08
CA SER A 34 6.97 0.93 -11.11
C SER A 34 8.43 1.34 -11.21
N ARG A 35 9.02 1.72 -10.09
CA ARG A 35 10.41 2.12 -10.01
C ARG A 35 11.12 1.27 -8.97
N GLY A 36 12.41 1.00 -9.20
CA GLY A 36 13.19 0.19 -8.29
C GLY A 36 12.84 -1.28 -8.39
N SER A 37 13.34 -2.06 -7.46
CA SER A 37 13.09 -3.49 -7.44
C SER A 37 13.12 -4.00 -6.01
N ASP A 38 12.46 -5.11 -5.77
CA ASP A 38 12.44 -5.77 -4.46
C ASP A 38 12.05 -4.79 -3.35
N LEU A 39 12.92 -4.59 -2.37
CA LEU A 39 12.61 -3.78 -1.19
C LEU A 39 12.76 -2.28 -1.42
N ASP A 40 13.20 -1.89 -2.62
CA ASP A 40 13.27 -0.47 -2.96
C ASP A 40 12.14 -0.09 -3.90
N ARG A 41 11.28 -1.02 -4.25
CA ARG A 41 10.23 -0.76 -5.24
C ARG A 41 9.23 0.27 -4.76
N VAL A 42 8.84 1.16 -5.66
CA VAL A 42 7.75 2.10 -5.44
C VAL A 42 6.79 1.98 -6.61
N LEU A 43 5.52 1.73 -6.32
CA LEU A 43 4.47 1.72 -7.31
C LEU A 43 3.75 3.06 -7.23
N SER A 44 3.60 3.73 -8.36
CA SER A 44 2.95 5.04 -8.39
C SER A 44 1.69 4.94 -9.26
N PHE A 45 0.56 5.29 -8.69
CA PHE A 45 -0.72 5.26 -9.38
C PHE A 45 -1.16 6.69 -9.63
N VAL A 46 -1.15 7.09 -10.90
CA VAL A 46 -1.52 8.44 -11.29
C VAL A 46 -3.03 8.49 -11.48
N LEU A 47 -3.67 9.40 -10.80
CA LEU A 47 -5.13 9.51 -10.83
C LEU A 47 -5.56 10.57 -11.84
N ASP A 48 -6.84 10.53 -12.19
CA ASP A 48 -7.40 11.42 -13.20
C ASP A 48 -7.39 12.90 -12.81
N ASP A 49 -7.21 13.21 -11.53
CA ASP A 49 -7.07 14.60 -11.08
C ASP A 49 -5.60 15.01 -10.95
N GLY A 50 -4.67 14.16 -11.35
CA GLY A 50 -3.23 14.44 -11.26
C GLY A 50 -2.60 14.06 -9.93
N THR A 51 -3.37 13.65 -8.96
CA THR A 51 -2.83 13.15 -7.69
C THR A 51 -2.14 11.81 -7.94
N VAL A 52 -1.06 11.54 -7.25
CA VAL A 52 -0.34 10.27 -7.36
C VAL A 52 -0.31 9.59 -6.00
N LEU A 53 -0.77 8.35 -5.96
CA LEU A 53 -0.65 7.52 -4.78
C LEU A 53 0.54 6.60 -4.97
N ASN A 54 1.48 6.61 -4.04
CA ASN A 54 2.68 5.79 -4.11
C ASN A 54 2.62 4.70 -3.04
N ALA A 55 2.94 3.47 -3.43
CA ALA A 55 3.07 2.36 -2.49
C ALA A 55 4.55 2.00 -2.42
N HIS A 56 5.11 2.02 -1.23
CA HIS A 56 6.53 1.81 -1.00
C HIS A 56 6.81 0.49 -0.32
N ALA A 57 7.69 -0.30 -0.88
CA ALA A 57 8.16 -1.50 -0.21
C ALA A 57 8.90 -1.09 1.06
N ALA A 58 8.86 -1.94 2.06
CA ALA A 58 9.52 -1.69 3.32
C ALA A 58 10.67 -2.67 3.51
N ASP A 59 11.86 -2.11 3.77
CA ASP A 59 12.98 -2.93 3.99
C ASP A 59 13.31 -2.89 5.46
N GLY A 60 12.73 -3.29 6.33
CA GLY A 60 12.91 -3.44 7.78
C GLY A 60 14.09 -2.82 8.49
N GLY A 61 14.97 -2.21 7.79
CA GLY A 61 16.00 -1.35 8.35
C GLY A 61 17.27 -1.98 8.86
N CYS A 62 17.27 -3.24 9.25
CA CYS A 62 18.47 -3.84 9.82
C CYS A 62 18.61 -5.28 9.38
N ALA A 63 19.81 -5.67 9.04
CA ALA A 63 20.06 -7.03 8.58
C ALA A 63 19.67 -8.09 9.62
N CYS A 64 19.68 -7.74 10.88
CA CYS A 64 19.36 -8.67 11.94
C CYS A 64 17.86 -8.80 12.20
N SER A 65 17.06 -7.86 11.71
CA SER A 65 15.64 -7.89 11.99
C SER A 65 14.83 -8.64 10.97
N ASN A 66 15.31 -8.71 9.76
CA ASN A 66 14.61 -9.36 8.67
C ASN A 66 13.22 -8.81 8.40
N GLY A 67 12.94 -7.61 8.82
CA GLY A 67 11.65 -7.01 8.53
C GLY A 67 11.65 -6.50 7.12
N CYS A 68 10.83 -7.08 6.24
CA CYS A 68 10.74 -6.61 4.87
C CYS A 68 9.38 -6.96 4.29
N PHE A 69 8.81 -6.03 3.55
CA PHE A 69 7.55 -6.25 2.83
C PHE A 69 7.70 -5.70 1.43
N THR A 70 7.36 -6.53 0.45
CA THR A 70 7.42 -6.13 -0.95
C THR A 70 6.16 -5.40 -1.36
N VAL A 71 6.19 -4.75 -2.52
CA VAL A 71 4.98 -4.27 -3.18
C VAL A 71 5.03 -4.73 -4.62
N GLU A 72 3.94 -5.36 -5.07
CA GLU A 72 3.82 -5.86 -6.42
C GLU A 72 2.55 -5.31 -7.04
N PRO A 73 2.57 -4.92 -8.32
CA PRO A 73 1.37 -4.42 -8.95
C PRO A 73 0.36 -5.55 -9.15
N GLY A 74 -0.89 -5.22 -9.02
CA GLY A 74 -1.96 -6.18 -9.28
C GLY A 74 -2.50 -6.02 -10.69
N ASN A 75 -3.81 -5.90 -10.79
CA ASN A 75 -4.47 -5.73 -12.07
C ASN A 75 -4.25 -4.33 -12.62
N THR A 76 -4.41 -4.18 -13.92
CA THR A 76 -4.56 -2.85 -14.49
C THR A 76 -5.99 -2.43 -14.15
N VAL A 77 -6.13 -1.48 -13.25
CA VAL A 77 -7.44 -1.08 -12.76
C VAL A 77 -8.16 -0.23 -13.79
N ARG A 78 -9.42 -0.58 -14.05
CA ARG A 78 -10.24 0.14 -15.01
C ARG A 78 -11.51 0.63 -14.33
N GLY A 79 -11.96 1.80 -14.73
CA GLY A 79 -13.20 2.38 -14.24
C GLY A 79 -12.98 3.29 -13.05
N THR A 80 -14.06 3.91 -12.60
CA THR A 80 -14.04 4.80 -11.45
C THR A 80 -14.05 3.98 -10.18
N ILE A 81 -13.18 4.31 -9.25
CA ILE A 81 -13.08 3.59 -7.97
C ILE A 81 -14.23 4.00 -7.07
N LEU A 82 -14.99 3.02 -6.63
CA LEU A 82 -16.16 3.23 -5.77
C LEU A 82 -15.86 2.92 -4.32
N ASN A 83 -14.93 2.02 -4.05
CA ASN A 83 -14.56 1.66 -2.69
C ASN A 83 -13.18 1.01 -2.68
N VAL A 84 -12.61 0.89 -1.50
CA VAL A 84 -11.28 0.31 -1.28
C VAL A 84 -11.36 -0.62 -0.09
N GLU A 85 -10.66 -1.75 -0.17
CA GLU A 85 -10.56 -2.68 0.96
C GLU A 85 -9.14 -3.20 1.07
N ILE A 86 -8.76 -3.60 2.28
CA ILE A 86 -7.48 -4.23 2.54
C ILE A 86 -7.76 -5.60 3.16
N GLU A 87 -7.07 -6.63 2.65
CA GLU A 87 -7.09 -7.95 3.25
C GLU A 87 -5.70 -8.27 3.72
N GLU A 88 -5.57 -8.67 4.97
CA GLU A 88 -4.31 -9.14 5.51
C GLU A 88 -4.49 -10.56 5.97
N ARG A 89 -3.60 -11.45 5.54
CA ARG A 89 -3.64 -12.86 5.93
C ARG A 89 -2.29 -13.24 6.51
N ALA A 90 -2.29 -13.72 7.74
CA ALA A 90 -1.09 -14.22 8.39
C ALA A 90 -0.65 -15.50 7.70
N THR A 91 0.63 -15.64 7.37
CA THR A 91 1.11 -16.79 6.60
C THR A 91 1.98 -17.74 7.40
N GLU A 92 3.03 -17.24 8.07
CA GLU A 92 3.92 -18.10 8.82
C GLU A 92 4.39 -17.44 10.10
N TRP A 93 4.76 -18.24 11.08
CA TRP A 93 5.37 -17.80 12.33
C TRP A 93 4.52 -16.83 13.16
N SER A 94 3.24 -16.81 12.93
CA SER A 94 2.31 -15.99 13.68
C SER A 94 1.31 -16.91 14.36
N ASP A 95 0.78 -16.51 15.49
CA ASP A 95 -0.26 -17.27 16.18
C ASP A 95 -1.53 -17.31 15.33
N GLU A 96 -1.65 -16.38 14.38
CA GLU A 96 -2.81 -16.30 13.52
C GLU A 96 -2.58 -16.94 12.15
N GLU A 97 -1.58 -17.79 12.04
CA GLU A 97 -1.22 -18.40 10.75
C GLU A 97 -2.42 -18.97 10.00
N GLY A 98 -2.54 -18.59 8.72
CA GLY A 98 -3.63 -19.05 7.85
C GLY A 98 -4.91 -18.24 7.97
N LYS A 99 -4.99 -17.32 8.90
CA LYS A 99 -6.23 -16.56 9.11
C LYS A 99 -6.18 -15.19 8.46
N VAL A 100 -7.36 -14.71 8.05
CA VAL A 100 -7.52 -13.31 7.65
C VAL A 100 -7.71 -12.52 8.94
N VAL A 101 -6.95 -11.46 9.10
CA VAL A 101 -6.93 -10.66 10.32
C VAL A 101 -7.26 -9.21 9.98
N GLU A 102 -7.56 -8.43 11.01
CA GLU A 102 -7.75 -7.00 10.82
C GLU A 102 -6.43 -6.38 10.37
N PRO A 103 -6.44 -5.52 9.35
CA PRO A 103 -5.22 -4.89 8.87
C PRO A 103 -4.48 -4.16 10.00
N GLY A 104 -3.21 -4.49 10.15
CA GLY A 104 -2.38 -3.89 11.19
C GLY A 104 -2.48 -4.53 12.54
N SER A 105 -3.30 -5.56 12.73
CA SER A 105 -3.48 -6.20 14.02
C SER A 105 -2.38 -7.20 14.35
N VAL A 106 -1.69 -7.73 13.35
CA VAL A 106 -0.60 -8.66 13.54
C VAL A 106 0.70 -7.91 13.20
N SER A 107 1.71 -8.03 14.02
CA SER A 107 2.97 -7.37 13.78
C SER A 107 4.16 -8.28 14.01
N ASP A 108 3.93 -9.60 14.03
CA ASP A 108 5.00 -10.57 14.26
C ASP A 108 4.73 -11.79 13.39
N GLY A 109 5.72 -12.21 12.64
CA GLY A 109 5.62 -13.33 11.73
C GLY A 109 5.62 -12.87 10.29
N SER A 110 4.84 -13.51 9.45
CA SER A 110 4.74 -13.12 8.04
C SER A 110 3.29 -12.98 7.62
N ALA A 111 3.07 -12.23 6.56
CA ALA A 111 1.73 -11.98 6.07
C ALA A 111 1.73 -11.65 4.59
N THR A 112 0.56 -11.84 3.97
CA THR A 112 0.27 -11.31 2.64
C THR A 112 -0.78 -10.25 2.82
N ILE A 113 -0.53 -9.07 2.26
CA ILE A 113 -1.44 -7.94 2.35
C ILE A 113 -1.86 -7.57 0.94
N ARG A 114 -3.16 -7.42 0.72
CA ARG A 114 -3.68 -7.01 -0.58
C ARG A 114 -4.55 -5.78 -0.44
N LEU A 115 -4.30 -4.83 -1.32
CA LEU A 115 -5.11 -3.63 -1.43
C LEU A 115 -6.01 -3.80 -2.64
N PHE A 116 -7.32 -3.82 -2.41
CA PHE A 116 -8.30 -3.99 -3.47
C PHE A 116 -9.04 -2.70 -3.72
N VAL A 117 -9.40 -2.46 -4.96
CA VAL A 117 -10.34 -1.39 -5.32
C VAL A 117 -11.56 -2.02 -5.96
N TYR A 118 -12.71 -1.37 -5.79
CA TYR A 118 -13.96 -1.81 -6.39
C TYR A 118 -14.40 -0.74 -7.37
N THR A 119 -14.68 -1.16 -8.58
CA THR A 119 -15.23 -0.27 -9.61
C THR A 119 -16.53 -0.88 -10.10
N ASP A 120 -17.15 -0.27 -11.09
CA ASP A 120 -18.34 -0.87 -11.73
C ASP A 120 -18.03 -2.21 -12.39
N LEU A 121 -16.76 -2.51 -12.60
CA LEU A 121 -16.33 -3.79 -13.18
C LEU A 121 -16.04 -4.85 -12.13
N GLY A 122 -16.21 -4.53 -10.86
CA GLY A 122 -16.00 -5.46 -9.75
C GLY A 122 -14.71 -5.20 -8.98
N GLN A 123 -14.27 -6.21 -8.24
CA GLN A 123 -13.07 -6.12 -7.42
C GLN A 123 -11.83 -6.27 -8.28
N GLN A 124 -10.87 -5.41 -8.05
CA GLN A 124 -9.58 -5.47 -8.76
C GLN A 124 -8.47 -5.26 -7.74
N THR A 125 -7.40 -6.04 -7.86
CA THR A 125 -6.24 -5.92 -6.97
C THR A 125 -5.36 -4.76 -7.43
N LEU A 126 -5.07 -3.84 -6.53
CA LEU A 126 -4.18 -2.74 -6.84
C LEU A 126 -2.75 -3.06 -6.44
N VAL A 127 -2.54 -3.54 -5.22
CA VAL A 127 -1.21 -3.86 -4.70
C VAL A 127 -1.25 -5.18 -3.95
N THR A 128 -0.23 -6.01 -4.12
CA THR A 128 -0.01 -7.18 -3.29
C THR A 128 1.33 -7.00 -2.58
N SER A 129 1.36 -7.27 -1.29
CA SER A 129 2.56 -7.18 -0.49
C SER A 129 2.75 -8.49 0.26
N GLU A 130 3.99 -8.97 0.32
CA GLU A 130 4.32 -10.15 1.09
C GLU A 130 5.56 -9.84 1.90
N GLY A 131 5.60 -10.30 3.12
CA GLY A 131 6.76 -10.05 3.94
C GLY A 131 6.64 -10.58 5.34
N SER A 132 7.61 -10.22 6.15
CA SER A 132 7.69 -10.65 7.55
C SER A 132 8.40 -9.60 8.37
N ASP A 133 8.11 -9.57 9.66
CA ASP A 133 8.76 -8.68 10.60
C ASP A 133 8.53 -9.24 12.01
N ASN A 134 9.41 -8.89 12.94
CA ASN A 134 9.22 -9.24 14.34
C ASN A 134 8.53 -8.10 15.09
N GLY A 135 8.05 -7.09 14.40
CA GLY A 135 7.34 -5.97 14.99
C GLY A 135 8.23 -4.90 15.58
N TYR A 136 9.54 -5.10 15.52
CA TYR A 136 10.47 -4.18 16.17
C TYR A 136 10.76 -2.95 15.31
N TYR A 137 10.81 -3.12 13.99
CA TYR A 137 11.14 -2.03 13.08
C TYR A 137 9.96 -1.57 12.24
N GLY A 138 8.84 -2.21 12.31
CA GLY A 138 7.66 -1.85 11.55
C GLY A 138 6.95 -3.05 10.97
N TRP A 139 5.85 -2.82 10.27
CA TRP A 139 5.05 -3.89 9.70
C TRP A 139 4.35 -3.40 8.46
N GLY A 140 4.47 -4.19 7.39
CA GLY A 140 3.76 -3.89 6.15
C GLY A 140 4.44 -2.83 5.31
N PHE A 141 3.81 -2.53 4.19
CA PHE A 141 4.28 -1.49 3.30
C PHE A 141 3.64 -0.14 3.70
N TRP A 142 4.12 0.94 3.13
CA TRP A 142 3.57 2.24 3.46
C TRP A 142 3.23 3.01 2.18
N LEU A 143 2.49 4.08 2.34
CA LEU A 143 1.96 4.85 1.22
C LEU A 143 2.31 6.32 1.38
N SER A 144 2.37 7.02 0.27
CA SER A 144 2.50 8.46 0.27
C SER A 144 1.68 9.04 -0.87
N VAL A 145 1.35 10.31 -0.78
CA VAL A 145 0.53 10.97 -1.78
C VAL A 145 1.23 12.22 -2.26
N ASP A 146 1.36 12.35 -3.58
CA ASP A 146 1.85 13.56 -4.20
C ASP A 146 0.66 14.23 -4.86
N LYS A 147 0.32 15.41 -4.41
CA LYS A 147 -0.82 16.10 -4.97
C LYS A 147 -0.44 16.83 -6.23
N ALA A 148 -1.41 16.95 -7.11
CA ALA A 148 -1.18 17.67 -8.35
C ALA A 148 -0.73 19.09 -8.05
N VAL A 149 0.26 19.53 -8.80
CA VAL A 149 0.72 20.90 -8.68
C VAL A 149 -0.18 21.74 -9.56
N THR A 150 -0.83 22.71 -8.96
CA THR A 150 -1.69 23.58 -9.74
C THR A 150 -0.84 24.72 -10.19
N ALA A 151 -0.72 24.84 -11.42
CA ALA A 151 0.12 25.92 -11.97
C ALA A 151 -0.53 27.26 -11.81
#